data_669cf6b6bb0408bf8276784d2614d2d2
#
_entry.id   669cf6b6bb0408bf8276784d2614d2d2
#
_cell.length_a   1.000
_cell.length_b   1.000
_cell.length_c   1.000
_cell.angle_alpha   90.00
_cell.angle_beta   90.00
_cell.angle_gamma   90.00
#
_symmetry.space_group_name_H-M   'P 1'
#
loop_
_entity.id
_entity.type
_entity.pdbx_description
1 polymer ?
#
loop_
_entity_poly.entity_id
_entity_poly.type
_entity_poly.pdbx_seq_one_letter_code
_entity_poly.pdbx_strand_id
1 'polypeptide(L)'
;MCLWFSLAAAPAPAATLEELRADAKLTPERFIKEFADFKFSLGRSVRKPETFLSARAGDCDDFATLAAEVLRQKGYTPRLIAVFMPREVHVVCYVAETKSYLDFNRRGQSAPLVSSTGELANIAASVAKSFRADWRSVSEFTFRNGTRSFVKSEFH
;
A
#
# COMPACT_ATOMS: atom_id res chain seq x y z
N MET A 1 45.40 19.48 5.54
CA MET A 1 44.49 18.31 5.68
C MET A 1 43.13 18.84 6.04
N CYS A 2 42.21 19.03 5.04
CA CYS A 2 40.87 19.56 5.27
C CYS A 2 39.89 18.40 5.50
N LEU A 3 39.39 18.30 6.73
CA LEU A 3 38.36 17.35 7.09
C LEU A 3 37.00 17.89 6.54
N TRP A 4 36.47 17.26 5.51
CA TRP A 4 35.11 17.47 5.05
C TRP A 4 34.16 16.71 5.97
N PHE A 5 33.46 17.43 6.85
CA PHE A 5 32.32 16.88 7.57
C PHE A 5 31.12 16.85 6.58
N SER A 6 30.81 15.67 6.07
CA SER A 6 29.52 15.45 5.41
C SER A 6 28.42 15.58 6.48
N LEU A 7 27.70 16.68 6.49
CA LEU A 7 26.42 16.76 7.19
C LEU A 7 25.46 15.82 6.46
N ALA A 8 25.20 14.66 7.06
CA ALA A 8 24.08 13.83 6.64
C ALA A 8 22.79 14.65 6.90
N ALA A 9 22.09 15.03 5.84
CA ALA A 9 20.80 15.68 5.95
C ALA A 9 19.86 14.74 6.71
N ALA A 10 19.20 15.24 7.76
CA ALA A 10 18.16 14.49 8.45
C ALA A 10 17.05 14.12 7.43
N PRO A 11 16.49 12.91 7.48
CA PRO A 11 15.41 12.55 6.58
C PRO A 11 14.25 13.54 6.75
N ALA A 12 13.67 13.95 5.63
CA ALA A 12 12.50 14.82 5.65
C ALA A 12 11.38 14.18 6.49
N PRO A 13 10.61 14.96 7.26
CA PRO A 13 9.50 14.40 8.02
C PRO A 13 8.50 13.72 7.08
N ALA A 14 7.91 12.61 7.53
CA ALA A 14 6.85 11.95 6.77
C ALA A 14 5.67 12.90 6.59
N ALA A 15 5.01 12.83 5.43
CA ALA A 15 3.78 13.57 5.22
C ALA A 15 2.73 13.20 6.28
N THR A 16 2.05 14.18 6.82
CA THR A 16 0.91 13.97 7.72
C THR A 16 -0.33 13.56 6.93
N LEU A 17 -1.33 13.00 7.61
CA LEU A 17 -2.60 12.67 6.99
C LEU A 17 -3.27 13.91 6.37
N GLU A 18 -3.17 15.06 7.04
CA GLU A 18 -3.72 16.32 6.56
C GLU A 18 -3.01 16.79 5.27
N GLU A 19 -1.68 16.72 5.23
CA GLU A 19 -0.90 17.05 4.03
C GLU A 19 -1.24 16.14 2.85
N LEU A 20 -1.35 14.82 3.06
CA LEU A 20 -1.78 13.87 2.03
C LEU A 20 -3.19 14.20 1.51
N ARG A 21 -4.11 14.57 2.39
CA ARG A 21 -5.47 14.97 2.03
C ARG A 21 -5.53 16.33 1.34
N ALA A 22 -4.66 17.26 1.69
CA ALA A 22 -4.61 18.61 1.12
C ALA A 22 -3.93 18.66 -0.26
N ASP A 23 -3.01 17.74 -0.57
CA ASP A 23 -2.29 17.75 -1.86
C ASP A 23 -3.24 17.49 -3.04
N ALA A 24 -3.66 18.55 -3.73
CA ALA A 24 -4.52 18.46 -4.90
C ALA A 24 -3.88 17.74 -6.11
N LYS A 25 -2.57 17.56 -6.12
CA LYS A 25 -1.80 16.90 -7.19
C LYS A 25 -1.39 15.47 -6.82
N LEU A 26 -1.91 14.93 -5.72
CA LEU A 26 -1.55 13.59 -5.27
C LEU A 26 -2.09 12.54 -6.25
N THR A 27 -1.17 11.78 -6.82
CA THR A 27 -1.47 10.62 -7.67
C THR A 27 -1.12 9.33 -6.92
N PRO A 28 -1.62 8.15 -7.34
CA PRO A 28 -1.23 6.87 -6.75
C PRO A 28 0.29 6.66 -6.70
N GLU A 29 1.01 7.06 -7.77
CA GLU A 29 2.47 6.95 -7.80
C GLU A 29 3.16 7.90 -6.82
N ARG A 30 2.68 9.13 -6.70
CA ARG A 30 3.22 10.07 -5.69
C ARG A 30 2.91 9.59 -4.28
N PHE A 31 1.69 9.09 -4.05
CA PHE A 31 1.30 8.56 -2.76
C PHE A 31 2.27 7.47 -2.28
N ILE A 32 2.51 6.41 -3.07
CA ILE A 32 3.39 5.32 -2.62
C ILE A 32 4.84 5.78 -2.37
N LYS A 33 5.33 6.79 -3.10
CA LYS A 33 6.68 7.33 -2.92
C LYS A 33 6.88 8.04 -1.56
N GLU A 34 5.81 8.58 -0.95
CA GLU A 34 5.87 9.16 0.40
C GLU A 34 6.27 8.13 1.48
N PHE A 35 6.12 6.84 1.17
CA PHE A 35 6.42 5.73 2.09
C PHE A 35 7.76 5.05 1.80
N ALA A 36 8.59 5.58 0.89
CA ALA A 36 9.79 4.91 0.40
C ALA A 36 10.75 4.45 1.52
N ASP A 37 10.84 5.19 2.59
CA ASP A 37 11.71 4.92 3.75
C ASP A 37 10.99 4.31 4.96
N PHE A 38 9.68 4.01 4.83
CA PHE A 38 8.93 3.35 5.90
C PHE A 38 9.44 1.93 6.12
N LYS A 39 9.49 1.52 7.38
CA LYS A 39 9.92 0.18 7.77
C LYS A 39 8.75 -0.80 7.79
N PHE A 40 9.00 -2.06 7.44
CA PHE A 40 8.01 -3.11 7.67
C PHE A 40 7.92 -3.43 9.17
N SER A 41 6.69 -3.47 9.68
CA SER A 41 6.40 -3.82 11.08
C SER A 41 5.02 -4.46 11.16
N LEU A 42 4.98 -5.77 11.31
CA LEU A 42 3.73 -6.52 11.39
C LEU A 42 2.90 -6.08 12.60
N GLY A 43 1.63 -5.75 12.36
CA GLY A 43 0.65 -5.42 13.39
C GLY A 43 -0.35 -6.56 13.64
N ARG A 44 -1.04 -6.53 14.77
CA ARG A 44 -2.15 -7.44 15.07
C ARG A 44 -3.47 -6.96 14.44
N SER A 45 -3.54 -5.68 14.14
CA SER A 45 -4.70 -5.01 13.54
C SER A 45 -4.23 -3.81 12.75
N VAL A 46 -5.07 -3.34 11.83
CA VAL A 46 -4.79 -2.12 11.06
C VAL A 46 -4.63 -0.93 12.00
N ARG A 47 -3.52 -0.22 11.85
CA ARG A 47 -3.22 0.97 12.65
C ARG A 47 -4.06 2.15 12.21
N LYS A 48 -4.32 3.07 13.13
CA LYS A 48 -4.87 4.38 12.74
C LYS A 48 -3.88 5.10 11.83
N PRO A 49 -4.36 5.84 10.80
CA PRO A 49 -3.51 6.57 9.85
C PRO A 49 -2.41 7.40 10.52
N GLU A 50 -2.77 8.16 11.55
CA GLU A 50 -1.83 9.03 12.26
C GLU A 50 -0.73 8.23 12.97
N THR A 51 -1.08 7.08 13.54
CA THR A 51 -0.11 6.18 14.20
C THR A 51 0.84 5.57 13.18
N PHE A 52 0.33 5.09 12.04
CA PHE A 52 1.15 4.53 10.96
C PHE A 52 2.12 5.57 10.40
N LEU A 53 1.62 6.77 10.10
CA LEU A 53 2.43 7.88 9.55
C LEU A 53 3.50 8.35 10.53
N SER A 54 3.15 8.57 11.80
CA SER A 54 4.10 9.05 12.81
C SER A 54 5.17 8.02 13.16
N ALA A 55 4.82 6.72 13.19
CA ALA A 55 5.77 5.64 13.44
C ALA A 55 6.72 5.39 12.26
N ARG A 56 6.36 5.80 11.05
CA ARG A 56 7.06 5.48 9.79
C ARG A 56 7.33 3.97 9.67
N ALA A 57 6.41 3.16 10.18
CA ALA A 57 6.50 1.72 10.22
C ALA A 57 5.11 1.09 10.28
N GLY A 58 4.91 0.03 9.51
CA GLY A 58 3.66 -0.71 9.44
C GLY A 58 3.74 -1.86 8.45
N ASP A 59 2.58 -2.39 8.10
CA ASP A 59 2.47 -3.52 7.18
C ASP A 59 1.57 -3.20 5.96
N CYS A 60 1.32 -4.23 5.15
CA CYS A 60 0.54 -4.07 3.93
C CYS A 60 -0.91 -3.64 4.18
N ASP A 61 -1.51 -4.08 5.29
CA ASP A 61 -2.87 -3.70 5.68
C ASP A 61 -2.96 -2.20 6.03
N ASP A 62 -2.01 -1.69 6.80
CA ASP A 62 -1.94 -0.28 7.19
C ASP A 62 -1.83 0.61 5.95
N PHE A 63 -0.88 0.27 5.09
CA PHE A 63 -0.60 1.02 3.87
C PHE A 63 -1.78 0.98 2.88
N ALA A 64 -2.30 -0.21 2.57
CA ALA A 64 -3.36 -0.35 1.57
C ALA A 64 -4.66 0.33 2.03
N THR A 65 -4.99 0.25 3.33
CA THR A 65 -6.18 0.89 3.90
C THR A 65 -6.06 2.41 3.83
N LEU A 66 -4.90 2.96 4.19
CA LEU A 66 -4.63 4.40 4.08
C LEU A 66 -4.66 4.85 2.62
N ALA A 67 -4.05 4.09 1.70
CA ALA A 67 -4.07 4.39 0.26
C ALA A 67 -5.52 4.47 -0.26
N ALA A 68 -6.35 3.48 0.08
CA ALA A 68 -7.74 3.46 -0.35
C ALA A 68 -8.54 4.64 0.20
N GLU A 69 -8.32 5.03 1.44
CA GLU A 69 -8.96 6.19 2.06
C GLU A 69 -8.58 7.50 1.36
N VAL A 70 -7.28 7.77 1.27
CA VAL A 70 -6.76 9.04 0.72
C VAL A 70 -7.07 9.16 -0.78
N LEU A 71 -6.82 8.11 -1.57
CA LEU A 71 -7.06 8.15 -3.01
C LEU A 71 -8.54 8.27 -3.37
N ARG A 72 -9.45 7.69 -2.57
CA ARG A 72 -10.90 7.89 -2.76
C ARG A 72 -11.29 9.35 -2.60
N GLN A 73 -10.72 10.05 -1.65
CA GLN A 73 -10.95 11.50 -1.47
C GLN A 73 -10.41 12.35 -2.64
N LYS A 74 -9.48 11.79 -3.42
CA LYS A 74 -8.93 12.41 -4.65
C LYS A 74 -9.71 12.05 -5.92
N GLY A 75 -10.83 11.35 -5.78
CA GLY A 75 -11.69 10.95 -6.91
C GLY A 75 -11.26 9.65 -7.61
N TYR A 76 -10.28 8.92 -7.08
CA TYR A 76 -9.95 7.59 -7.57
C TYR A 76 -10.94 6.54 -7.06
N THR A 77 -10.98 5.39 -7.74
CA THR A 77 -11.79 4.21 -7.38
C THR A 77 -10.88 3.09 -6.85
N PRO A 78 -10.40 3.20 -5.59
CA PRO A 78 -9.52 2.20 -5.01
C PRO A 78 -10.31 0.97 -4.53
N ARG A 79 -9.70 -0.20 -4.69
CA ARG A 79 -10.20 -1.50 -4.21
C ARG A 79 -9.14 -2.15 -3.32
N LEU A 80 -9.54 -2.64 -2.16
CA LEU A 80 -8.68 -3.40 -1.25
C LEU A 80 -8.74 -4.88 -1.65
N ILE A 81 -7.58 -5.46 -1.94
CA ILE A 81 -7.47 -6.84 -2.41
C ILE A 81 -6.55 -7.61 -1.46
N ALA A 82 -7.07 -8.68 -0.85
CA ALA A 82 -6.31 -9.62 -0.04
C ALA A 82 -6.00 -10.87 -0.84
N VAL A 83 -4.74 -11.22 -0.97
CA VAL A 83 -4.24 -12.42 -1.63
C VAL A 83 -3.78 -13.41 -0.58
N PHE A 84 -4.44 -14.57 -0.52
CA PHE A 84 -4.15 -15.63 0.44
C PHE A 84 -3.19 -16.63 -0.21
N MET A 85 -2.02 -16.75 0.36
CA MET A 85 -0.96 -17.67 -0.03
C MET A 85 -0.74 -18.73 1.06
N PRO A 86 0.01 -19.82 0.80
CA PRO A 86 0.18 -20.91 1.77
C PRO A 86 0.71 -20.49 3.14
N ARG A 87 1.54 -19.44 3.21
CA ARG A 87 2.24 -19.02 4.43
C ARG A 87 1.87 -17.62 4.91
N GLU A 88 1.18 -16.84 4.09
CA GLU A 88 0.90 -15.44 4.37
C GLU A 88 -0.31 -14.91 3.61
N VAL A 89 -0.83 -13.81 4.10
CA VAL A 89 -1.83 -13.01 3.41
C VAL A 89 -1.19 -11.66 3.10
N HIS A 90 -1.30 -11.23 1.85
CA HIS A 90 -0.80 -9.93 1.43
C HIS A 90 -1.93 -9.05 0.91
N VAL A 91 -1.90 -7.77 1.27
CA VAL A 91 -2.94 -6.82 0.88
C VAL A 91 -2.35 -5.73 -0.01
N VAL A 92 -3.05 -5.45 -1.10
CA VAL A 92 -2.70 -4.38 -2.04
C VAL A 92 -3.91 -3.47 -2.29
N CYS A 93 -3.65 -2.25 -2.73
CA CYS A 93 -4.68 -1.30 -3.13
C CYS A 93 -4.68 -1.15 -4.66
N TYR A 94 -5.67 -1.73 -5.35
CA TYR A 94 -5.85 -1.57 -6.79
C TYR A 94 -6.59 -0.27 -7.09
N VAL A 95 -6.15 0.45 -8.12
CA VAL A 95 -6.75 1.71 -8.58
C VAL A 95 -7.18 1.57 -10.03
N ALA A 96 -8.48 1.67 -10.27
CA ALA A 96 -9.08 1.39 -11.58
C ALA A 96 -8.60 2.36 -12.67
N GLU A 97 -8.48 3.64 -12.37
CA GLU A 97 -8.11 4.70 -13.31
C GLU A 97 -6.69 4.54 -13.84
N THR A 98 -5.77 4.05 -13.02
CA THR A 98 -4.38 3.79 -13.41
C THR A 98 -4.13 2.36 -13.88
N LYS A 99 -5.14 1.48 -13.79
CA LYS A 99 -5.03 0.04 -14.09
C LYS A 99 -3.79 -0.57 -13.43
N SER A 100 -3.60 -0.26 -12.15
CA SER A 100 -2.42 -0.70 -11.38
C SER A 100 -2.77 -0.86 -9.91
N TYR A 101 -1.91 -1.58 -9.18
CA TYR A 101 -2.03 -1.63 -7.74
C TYR A 101 -0.78 -1.09 -7.05
N LEU A 102 -1.01 -0.55 -5.85
CA LEU A 102 0.00 -0.11 -4.91
C LEU A 102 0.29 -1.26 -3.95
N ASP A 103 1.57 -1.57 -3.80
CA ASP A 103 2.08 -2.62 -2.92
C ASP A 103 3.13 -2.02 -1.99
N PHE A 104 2.92 -2.13 -0.67
CA PHE A 104 3.86 -1.61 0.33
C PHE A 104 5.28 -2.14 0.15
N ASN A 105 5.43 -3.38 -0.34
CA ASN A 105 6.74 -3.98 -0.59
C ASN A 105 7.51 -3.32 -1.76
N ARG A 106 6.82 -2.52 -2.58
CA ARG A 106 7.42 -1.83 -3.73
C ARG A 106 7.68 -0.34 -3.50
N ARG A 107 7.36 0.20 -2.34
CA ARG A 107 7.39 1.64 -2.01
C ARG A 107 8.73 2.34 -2.30
N GLY A 108 9.85 1.63 -2.17
CA GLY A 108 11.19 2.17 -2.44
C GLY A 108 11.69 1.96 -3.88
N GLN A 109 10.86 1.42 -4.78
CA GLN A 109 11.27 1.17 -6.16
C GLN A 109 11.05 2.39 -7.05
N SER A 110 11.86 2.52 -8.12
CA SER A 110 11.72 3.60 -9.11
C SER A 110 10.38 3.57 -9.84
N ALA A 111 9.86 2.37 -10.14
CA ALA A 111 8.53 2.13 -10.71
C ALA A 111 7.68 1.33 -9.70
N PRO A 112 7.07 1.99 -8.70
CA PRO A 112 6.43 1.31 -7.58
C PRO A 112 5.04 0.75 -7.90
N LEU A 113 4.35 1.26 -8.93
CA LEU A 113 3.04 0.76 -9.34
C LEU A 113 3.18 -0.51 -10.18
N VAL A 114 2.29 -1.46 -9.95
CA VAL A 114 2.24 -2.72 -10.71
C VAL A 114 1.00 -2.71 -11.61
N SER A 115 1.21 -2.73 -12.92
CA SER A 115 0.11 -2.79 -13.90
C SER A 115 -0.69 -4.09 -13.77
N SER A 116 -2.01 -3.99 -13.82
CA SER A 116 -2.93 -5.13 -13.79
C SER A 116 -4.27 -4.78 -14.45
N THR A 117 -4.96 -5.77 -14.99
CA THR A 117 -6.30 -5.61 -15.58
C THR A 117 -7.40 -5.31 -14.55
N GLY A 118 -7.13 -5.50 -13.26
CA GLY A 118 -8.14 -5.38 -12.19
C GLY A 118 -8.96 -6.65 -11.94
N GLU A 119 -8.76 -7.71 -12.72
CA GLU A 119 -9.29 -9.04 -12.43
C GLU A 119 -8.59 -9.62 -11.19
N LEU A 120 -9.37 -10.16 -10.25
CA LEU A 120 -8.82 -10.65 -8.97
C LEU A 120 -7.75 -11.71 -9.18
N ALA A 121 -7.99 -12.68 -10.07
CA ALA A 121 -7.02 -13.73 -10.37
C ALA A 121 -5.70 -13.17 -10.94
N ASN A 122 -5.76 -12.14 -11.78
CA ASN A 122 -4.56 -11.52 -12.36
C ASN A 122 -3.74 -10.78 -11.30
N ILE A 123 -4.42 -10.05 -10.40
CA ILE A 123 -3.76 -9.39 -9.27
C ILE A 123 -3.13 -10.46 -8.37
N ALA A 124 -3.87 -11.53 -8.03
CA ALA A 124 -3.39 -12.61 -7.18
C ALA A 124 -2.16 -13.29 -7.75
N ALA A 125 -2.17 -13.64 -9.04
CA ALA A 125 -1.04 -14.25 -9.72
C ALA A 125 0.20 -13.34 -9.71
N SER A 126 0.01 -12.04 -9.95
CA SER A 126 1.09 -11.06 -9.94
C SER A 126 1.70 -10.88 -8.54
N VAL A 127 0.85 -10.78 -7.51
CA VAL A 127 1.29 -10.69 -6.11
C VAL A 127 2.03 -11.95 -5.71
N ALA A 128 1.44 -13.14 -5.90
CA ALA A 128 2.04 -14.42 -5.51
C ALA A 128 3.40 -14.65 -6.20
N LYS A 129 3.52 -14.26 -7.47
CA LYS A 129 4.80 -14.30 -8.19
C LYS A 129 5.89 -13.48 -7.51
N SER A 130 5.56 -12.32 -6.94
CA SER A 130 6.53 -11.48 -6.19
C SER A 130 7.03 -12.16 -4.91
N PHE A 131 6.23 -13.05 -4.33
CA PHE A 131 6.58 -13.87 -3.17
C PHE A 131 7.17 -15.24 -3.53
N ARG A 132 7.30 -15.56 -4.83
CA ARG A 132 7.69 -16.89 -5.31
C ARG A 132 6.80 -18.00 -4.75
N ALA A 133 5.51 -17.72 -4.68
CA ALA A 133 4.48 -18.60 -4.12
C ALA A 133 3.31 -18.75 -5.10
N ASP A 134 2.47 -19.75 -4.85
CA ASP A 134 1.14 -19.84 -5.45
C ASP A 134 0.12 -19.15 -4.56
N TRP A 135 -0.98 -18.68 -5.14
CA TRP A 135 -2.11 -18.17 -4.36
C TRP A 135 -3.17 -19.26 -4.20
N ARG A 136 -3.96 -19.21 -3.14
CA ARG A 136 -5.06 -20.14 -2.85
C ARG A 136 -6.41 -19.52 -3.08
N SER A 137 -6.55 -18.27 -2.64
CA SER A 137 -7.74 -17.46 -2.86
C SER A 137 -7.37 -16.00 -2.88
N VAL A 138 -8.25 -15.19 -3.46
CA VAL A 138 -8.15 -13.75 -3.49
C VAL A 138 -9.50 -13.14 -3.18
N SER A 139 -9.53 -12.08 -2.40
CA SER A 139 -10.77 -11.42 -2.01
C SER A 139 -10.66 -9.92 -2.13
N GLU A 140 -11.66 -9.30 -2.74
CA GLU A 140 -11.92 -7.89 -2.57
C GLU A 140 -12.68 -7.67 -1.27
N PHE A 141 -12.29 -6.66 -0.50
CA PHE A 141 -12.94 -6.35 0.76
C PHE A 141 -13.07 -4.85 1.01
N THR A 142 -13.94 -4.50 1.93
CA THR A 142 -14.04 -3.16 2.51
C THR A 142 -13.59 -3.21 3.96
N PHE A 143 -13.03 -2.12 4.45
CA PHE A 143 -12.62 -1.97 5.85
C PHE A 143 -13.42 -0.84 6.48
N ARG A 144 -14.31 -1.17 7.41
CA ARG A 144 -15.19 -0.21 8.10
C ARG A 144 -15.20 -0.47 9.59
N ASN A 145 -15.01 0.57 10.38
CA ASN A 145 -15.07 0.49 11.86
C ASN A 145 -14.20 -0.64 12.44
N GLY A 146 -13.01 -0.82 11.91
CA GLY A 146 -12.10 -1.88 12.35
C GLY A 146 -12.47 -3.30 11.88
N THR A 147 -13.53 -3.46 11.08
CA THR A 147 -13.99 -4.75 10.58
C THR A 147 -13.82 -4.85 9.08
N ARG A 148 -13.30 -6.00 8.64
CA ARG A 148 -13.16 -6.38 7.23
C ARG A 148 -14.42 -7.10 6.76
N SER A 149 -15.01 -6.61 5.64
CA SER A 149 -16.15 -7.24 4.99
C SER A 149 -15.78 -7.61 3.56
N PHE A 150 -15.87 -8.89 3.22
CA PHE A 150 -15.55 -9.39 1.88
C PHE A 150 -16.68 -9.06 0.90
N VAL A 151 -16.32 -8.52 -0.27
CA VAL A 151 -17.23 -8.14 -1.35
C VAL A 151 -17.30 -9.26 -2.40
N LYS A 152 -16.16 -9.77 -2.82
CA LYS A 152 -16.02 -10.82 -3.83
C LYS A 152 -14.80 -11.68 -3.48
N SER A 153 -14.89 -12.99 -3.72
CA SER A 153 -13.77 -13.91 -3.55
C SER A 153 -13.67 -14.87 -4.72
N GLU A 154 -12.44 -15.23 -5.09
CA GLU A 154 -12.12 -16.23 -6.09
C GLU A 154 -11.10 -17.22 -5.53
N PHE A 155 -11.18 -18.48 -5.96
CA PHE A 155 -10.30 -19.56 -5.53
C PHE A 155 -9.47 -20.05 -6.72
N HIS A 156 -8.22 -20.43 -6.44
CA HIS A 156 -7.30 -20.99 -7.44
C HIS A 156 -7.51 -22.49 -7.61
#